data_c9efa99eac6b2fb38a7ad3e1c3510ce6
#
_entry.id   c9efa99eac6b2fb38a7ad3e1c3510ce6
#
_cell.length_a   1.000
_cell.length_b   1.000
_cell.length_c   1.000
_cell.angle_alpha   90.00
_cell.angle_beta   90.00
_cell.angle_gamma   90.00
#
_symmetry.space_group_name_H-M   'P 1'
#
loop_
_entity.id
_entity.type
_entity.pdbx_description
1 polymer ?
#
loop_
_entity_poly.entity_id
_entity_poly.type
_entity_poly.pdbx_seq_one_letter_code
_entity_poly.pdbx_strand_id
1 'polypeptide(L)'
;VKLRLSTYANNDPVGARDRVSLKADQLYRLIPELIFGEGEDRLEKAVGRLLKERGQSLSLAESCTGGYVSHLITSVPGSSAYYTGGVVSYANAVKMEELGIPSDMLELNGAVSQPVVERMALGVREALRTEWSIALSGVAGPDGGTEEKPVGTVWIAVAGPGGVRSLKGFFPGTRDLVIQRSALAALNLLRRELVD
;
A
#
# COMPACT_ATOMS: atom_id res chain seq x y z
N VAL A 1 -11.37 -6.41 -3.32
CA VAL A 1 -12.62 -7.18 -3.57
C VAL A 1 -13.76 -6.43 -2.89
N LYS A 2 -14.91 -6.26 -3.58
CA LYS A 2 -16.16 -5.76 -2.97
C LYS A 2 -17.08 -6.96 -2.72
N LEU A 3 -17.54 -7.12 -1.49
CA LEU A 3 -18.62 -8.03 -1.13
C LEU A 3 -19.92 -7.23 -1.13
N ARG A 4 -20.95 -7.75 -1.77
CA ARG A 4 -22.28 -7.15 -1.80
C ARG A 4 -23.28 -8.06 -1.08
N LEU A 5 -23.90 -7.53 -0.05
CA LEU A 5 -25.01 -8.18 0.62
C LEU A 5 -26.33 -7.62 0.07
N SER A 6 -27.27 -8.48 -0.27
CA SER A 6 -28.59 -8.10 -0.80
C SER A 6 -29.68 -8.99 -0.21
N THR A 7 -30.87 -8.42 0.01
CA THR A 7 -32.07 -9.16 0.40
C THR A 7 -33.32 -8.52 -0.21
N TYR A 8 -34.41 -9.24 -0.21
CA TYR A 8 -35.70 -8.72 -0.65
C TYR A 8 -36.47 -8.15 0.54
N ALA A 9 -37.08 -6.97 0.34
CA ALA A 9 -37.86 -6.29 1.39
C ALA A 9 -39.26 -6.90 1.61
N ASN A 10 -39.91 -7.43 0.55
CA ASN A 10 -41.24 -8.10 0.61
C ASN A 10 -42.23 -7.38 1.56
N ASN A 11 -42.42 -6.06 1.40
CA ASN A 11 -43.23 -5.20 2.27
C ASN A 11 -42.73 -5.00 3.70
N ASP A 12 -41.50 -5.49 4.03
CA ASP A 12 -40.83 -5.28 5.31
C ASP A 12 -39.43 -4.68 5.09
N PRO A 13 -39.31 -3.38 4.80
CA PRO A 13 -38.01 -2.74 4.55
C PRO A 13 -37.13 -2.64 5.79
N VAL A 14 -37.71 -2.60 7.01
CA VAL A 14 -36.96 -2.54 8.27
C VAL A 14 -36.30 -3.89 8.54
N GLY A 15 -37.07 -4.97 8.55
CA GLY A 15 -36.53 -6.30 8.73
C GLY A 15 -35.56 -6.73 7.62
N ALA A 16 -35.72 -6.19 6.39
CA ALA A 16 -34.73 -6.38 5.33
C ALA A 16 -33.38 -5.74 5.67
N ARG A 17 -33.37 -4.54 6.20
CA ARG A 17 -32.13 -3.86 6.67
C ARG A 17 -31.50 -4.62 7.82
N ASP A 18 -32.27 -5.06 8.79
CA ASP A 18 -31.77 -5.81 9.95
C ASP A 18 -31.10 -7.13 9.51
N ARG A 19 -31.71 -7.83 8.54
CA ARG A 19 -31.09 -9.05 7.97
C ARG A 19 -29.75 -8.78 7.30
N VAL A 20 -29.62 -7.67 6.55
CA VAL A 20 -28.35 -7.28 5.93
C VAL A 20 -27.32 -6.90 6.99
N SER A 21 -27.71 -6.09 7.97
CA SER A 21 -26.84 -5.67 9.07
C SER A 21 -26.30 -6.88 9.84
N LEU A 22 -27.17 -7.82 10.22
CA LEU A 22 -26.76 -9.04 10.90
C LEU A 22 -25.74 -9.87 10.12
N LYS A 23 -25.88 -9.92 8.79
CA LYS A 23 -24.92 -10.61 7.92
C LYS A 23 -23.60 -9.84 7.78
N ALA A 24 -23.64 -8.52 7.74
CA ALA A 24 -22.43 -7.69 7.78
C ALA A 24 -21.67 -7.91 9.10
N ASP A 25 -22.34 -7.89 10.24
CA ASP A 25 -21.74 -8.17 11.55
C ASP A 25 -21.11 -9.57 11.61
N GLN A 26 -21.72 -10.57 10.98
CA GLN A 26 -21.14 -11.91 10.87
C GLN A 26 -19.84 -11.90 10.05
N LEU A 27 -19.77 -11.15 8.93
CA LEU A 27 -18.56 -11.02 8.13
C LEU A 27 -17.45 -10.31 8.91
N TYR A 28 -17.77 -9.25 9.64
CA TYR A 28 -16.80 -8.56 10.50
C TYR A 28 -16.21 -9.47 11.57
N ARG A 29 -16.97 -10.45 12.07
CA ARG A 29 -16.46 -11.45 13.04
C ARG A 29 -15.62 -12.55 12.38
N LEU A 30 -15.91 -12.91 11.13
CA LEU A 30 -15.24 -14.00 10.42
C LEU A 30 -13.93 -13.59 9.76
N ILE A 31 -13.88 -12.38 9.21
CA ILE A 31 -12.75 -11.89 8.40
C ILE A 31 -12.43 -10.40 8.70
N PRO A 32 -12.30 -10.00 10.00
CA PRO A 32 -12.12 -8.60 10.38
C PRO A 32 -10.91 -7.95 9.72
N GLU A 33 -9.82 -8.71 9.57
CA GLU A 33 -8.57 -8.25 8.98
C GLU A 33 -8.67 -7.92 7.47
N LEU A 34 -9.65 -8.49 6.78
CA LEU A 34 -9.87 -8.25 5.35
C LEU A 34 -10.83 -7.09 5.07
N ILE A 35 -11.63 -6.68 6.05
CA ILE A 35 -12.61 -5.61 5.89
C ILE A 35 -11.97 -4.30 6.38
N PHE A 36 -11.90 -3.31 5.50
CA PHE A 36 -11.33 -1.99 5.83
C PHE A 36 -12.37 -0.86 5.81
N GLY A 37 -13.60 -1.15 5.37
CA GLY A 37 -14.66 -0.16 5.31
C GLY A 37 -15.89 -0.63 4.55
N GLU A 38 -16.89 0.22 4.46
CA GLU A 38 -18.18 -0.04 3.81
C GLU A 38 -18.50 1.03 2.76
N GLY A 39 -19.44 0.71 1.87
CA GLY A 39 -19.96 1.65 0.89
C GLY A 39 -18.89 2.14 -0.09
N GLU A 40 -18.58 3.43 -0.03
CA GLU A 40 -17.61 4.11 -0.89
C GLU A 40 -16.24 4.31 -0.21
N ASP A 41 -15.98 3.58 0.88
CA ASP A 41 -14.66 3.60 1.51
C ASP A 41 -13.59 3.05 0.59
N ARG A 42 -12.42 3.70 0.64
CA ARG A 42 -11.22 3.33 -0.11
C ARG A 42 -10.05 3.20 0.85
N LEU A 43 -9.06 2.39 0.49
CA LEU A 43 -7.89 2.13 1.34
C LEU A 43 -7.14 3.41 1.71
N GLU A 44 -6.96 4.34 0.75
CA GLU A 44 -6.30 5.62 0.99
C GLU A 44 -7.04 6.48 2.03
N LYS A 45 -8.38 6.42 2.06
CA LYS A 45 -9.20 7.10 3.09
C LYS A 45 -9.06 6.41 4.45
N ALA A 46 -9.10 5.08 4.49
CA ALA A 46 -8.95 4.31 5.71
C ALA A 46 -7.58 4.53 6.35
N VAL A 47 -6.50 4.48 5.56
CA VAL A 47 -5.14 4.79 6.01
C VAL A 47 -5.03 6.22 6.53
N GLY A 48 -5.56 7.20 5.78
CA GLY A 48 -5.52 8.60 6.19
C GLY A 48 -6.26 8.87 7.50
N ARG A 49 -7.40 8.20 7.74
CA ARG A 49 -8.12 8.27 9.01
C ARG A 49 -7.28 7.73 10.16
N LEU A 50 -6.71 6.53 10.02
CA LEU A 50 -5.88 5.89 11.05
C LEU A 50 -4.65 6.73 11.39
N LEU A 51 -3.95 7.29 10.40
CA LEU A 51 -2.80 8.15 10.63
C LEU A 51 -3.18 9.44 11.36
N LYS A 52 -4.30 10.07 10.98
CA LYS A 52 -4.82 11.27 11.66
C LYS A 52 -5.19 11.00 13.12
N GLU A 53 -5.91 9.91 13.38
CA GLU A 53 -6.33 9.52 14.73
C GLU A 53 -5.12 9.26 15.65
N ARG A 54 -4.01 8.77 15.08
CA ARG A 54 -2.75 8.51 15.80
C ARG A 54 -1.81 9.72 15.86
N GLY A 55 -2.09 10.79 15.11
CA GLY A 55 -1.18 11.94 14.97
C GLY A 55 0.15 11.57 14.34
N GLN A 56 0.16 10.59 13.44
CA GLN A 56 1.37 10.01 12.81
C GLN A 56 1.48 10.43 11.35
N SER A 57 2.72 10.57 10.89
CA SER A 57 3.07 10.99 9.54
C SER A 57 3.51 9.84 8.65
N LEU A 58 3.39 10.04 7.33
CA LEU A 58 3.70 9.08 6.28
C LEU A 58 4.60 9.68 5.21
N SER A 59 5.58 8.90 4.75
CA SER A 59 6.38 9.17 3.55
C SER A 59 6.39 7.98 2.59
N LEU A 60 6.73 8.23 1.31
CA LEU A 60 6.68 7.21 0.26
C LEU A 60 7.97 7.17 -0.57
N ALA A 61 8.43 5.96 -0.90
CA ALA A 61 9.50 5.73 -1.87
C ALA A 61 8.97 4.84 -3.01
N GLU A 62 8.73 5.43 -4.15
CA GLU A 62 8.10 4.76 -5.27
C GLU A 62 9.07 4.54 -6.43
N SER A 63 9.14 3.31 -6.95
CA SER A 63 9.87 2.99 -8.17
C SER A 63 8.89 2.64 -9.30
N CYS A 64 8.46 1.39 -9.39
CA CYS A 64 7.59 0.95 -10.49
C CYS A 64 6.20 1.59 -10.53
N THR A 65 5.72 2.15 -9.43
CA THR A 65 4.43 2.85 -9.34
C THR A 65 4.49 4.32 -9.75
N GLY A 66 5.69 4.91 -9.84
CA GLY A 66 5.93 6.22 -10.43
C GLY A 66 5.19 7.40 -9.81
N GLY A 67 4.85 7.34 -8.51
CA GLY A 67 4.08 8.36 -7.80
C GLY A 67 2.58 8.04 -7.65
N TYR A 68 2.14 6.85 -8.08
CA TYR A 68 0.72 6.50 -8.03
C TYR A 68 0.20 6.33 -6.60
N VAL A 69 0.99 5.80 -5.67
CA VAL A 69 0.60 5.73 -4.25
C VAL A 69 0.47 7.13 -3.66
N SER A 70 1.42 8.02 -3.97
CA SER A 70 1.38 9.44 -3.60
C SER A 70 0.10 10.12 -4.13
N HIS A 71 -0.25 9.84 -5.40
CA HIS A 71 -1.49 10.33 -5.99
C HIS A 71 -2.74 9.85 -5.23
N LEU A 72 -2.82 8.56 -4.89
CA LEU A 72 -3.94 8.02 -4.11
C LEU A 72 -4.07 8.73 -2.75
N ILE A 73 -2.97 8.90 -2.02
CA ILE A 73 -2.95 9.59 -0.73
C ILE A 73 -3.37 11.05 -0.88
N THR A 74 -2.81 11.78 -1.86
CA THR A 74 -3.11 13.21 -2.06
C THR A 74 -4.50 13.46 -2.66
N SER A 75 -5.14 12.44 -3.24
CA SER A 75 -6.54 12.52 -3.67
C SER A 75 -7.53 12.63 -2.51
N VAL A 76 -7.07 12.35 -1.27
CA VAL A 76 -7.89 12.48 -0.06
C VAL A 76 -7.77 13.90 0.50
N PRO A 77 -8.87 14.69 0.55
CA PRO A 77 -8.82 16.02 1.13
C PRO A 77 -8.28 16.01 2.57
N GLY A 78 -7.37 16.94 2.86
CA GLY A 78 -6.72 17.05 4.17
C GLY A 78 -5.62 16.01 4.41
N SER A 79 -5.07 15.39 3.37
CA SER A 79 -3.92 14.48 3.46
C SER A 79 -2.64 15.16 3.94
N SER A 80 -2.51 16.49 3.77
CA SER A 80 -1.37 17.27 4.29
C SER A 80 -1.19 17.19 5.82
N ALA A 81 -2.23 16.75 6.55
CA ALA A 81 -2.13 16.56 7.99
C ALA A 81 -1.29 15.33 8.40
N TYR A 82 -1.03 14.40 7.47
CA TYR A 82 -0.29 13.17 7.76
C TYR A 82 0.71 12.79 6.66
N TYR A 83 0.54 13.25 5.42
CA TYR A 83 1.45 12.95 4.31
C TYR A 83 2.50 14.03 4.17
N THR A 84 3.76 13.70 4.47
CA THR A 84 4.89 14.65 4.41
C THR A 84 5.41 14.79 2.99
N GLY A 85 5.43 13.69 2.22
CA GLY A 85 5.95 13.69 0.85
C GLY A 85 6.50 12.33 0.44
N GLY A 86 7.17 12.30 -0.70
CA GLY A 86 7.75 11.05 -1.21
C GLY A 86 8.81 11.28 -2.27
N VAL A 87 9.60 10.23 -2.52
CA VAL A 87 10.64 10.17 -3.53
C VAL A 87 10.24 9.18 -4.63
N VAL A 88 10.16 9.63 -5.86
CA VAL A 88 10.02 8.75 -7.02
C VAL A 88 11.43 8.33 -7.45
N SER A 89 11.92 7.26 -6.84
CA SER A 89 13.26 6.70 -7.05
C SER A 89 13.30 5.73 -8.24
N TYR A 90 13.00 6.24 -9.45
CA TYR A 90 12.87 5.41 -10.64
C TYR A 90 14.22 4.85 -11.11
N ALA A 91 15.23 5.71 -11.20
CA ALA A 91 16.61 5.32 -11.50
C ALA A 91 17.35 4.80 -10.26
N ASN A 92 18.36 3.94 -10.46
CA ASN A 92 19.19 3.45 -9.35
C ASN A 92 20.02 4.58 -8.71
N ALA A 93 20.46 5.57 -9.47
CA ALA A 93 21.15 6.75 -8.95
C ALA A 93 20.29 7.45 -7.87
N VAL A 94 19.02 7.68 -8.15
CA VAL A 94 18.09 8.31 -7.19
C VAL A 94 17.89 7.44 -5.94
N LYS A 95 17.88 6.11 -6.09
CA LYS A 95 17.83 5.20 -4.93
C LYS A 95 19.06 5.37 -4.02
N MET A 96 20.23 5.53 -4.63
CA MET A 96 21.48 5.73 -3.88
C MET A 96 21.54 7.12 -3.22
N GLU A 97 21.28 8.14 -4.00
CA GLU A 97 21.46 9.53 -3.58
C GLU A 97 20.41 9.98 -2.55
N GLU A 98 19.13 9.68 -2.82
CA GLU A 98 18.01 10.20 -2.01
C GLU A 98 17.58 9.25 -0.88
N LEU A 99 17.79 7.94 -1.06
CA LEU A 99 17.34 6.93 -0.08
C LEU A 99 18.51 6.23 0.63
N GLY A 100 19.76 6.61 0.31
CA GLY A 100 20.95 6.07 0.94
C GLY A 100 21.10 4.55 0.75
N ILE A 101 20.77 4.03 -0.44
CA ILE A 101 20.96 2.62 -0.74
C ILE A 101 22.39 2.41 -1.23
N PRO A 102 23.19 1.53 -0.59
CA PRO A 102 24.55 1.24 -1.04
C PRO A 102 24.60 0.64 -2.45
N SER A 103 25.57 1.03 -3.27
CA SER A 103 25.73 0.50 -4.63
C SER A 103 25.92 -1.01 -4.67
N ASP A 104 26.70 -1.55 -3.75
CA ASP A 104 26.95 -2.99 -3.60
C ASP A 104 25.67 -3.77 -3.27
N MET A 105 24.75 -3.18 -2.49
CA MET A 105 23.42 -3.78 -2.24
C MET A 105 22.61 -3.90 -3.53
N LEU A 106 22.63 -2.87 -4.40
CA LEU A 106 21.93 -2.88 -5.68
C LEU A 106 22.57 -3.85 -6.67
N GLU A 107 23.90 -3.93 -6.71
CA GLU A 107 24.66 -4.85 -7.57
C GLU A 107 24.41 -6.31 -7.18
N LEU A 108 24.43 -6.61 -5.88
CA LEU A 108 24.27 -7.98 -5.38
C LEU A 108 22.84 -8.50 -5.50
N ASN A 109 21.83 -7.64 -5.18
CA ASN A 109 20.44 -8.10 -5.03
C ASN A 109 19.54 -7.66 -6.20
N GLY A 110 19.98 -6.68 -6.97
CA GLY A 110 19.15 -6.00 -7.97
C GLY A 110 18.10 -5.09 -7.33
N ALA A 111 17.63 -4.10 -8.08
CA ALA A 111 16.68 -3.10 -7.60
C ALA A 111 15.33 -3.69 -7.12
N VAL A 112 14.92 -4.84 -7.70
CA VAL A 112 13.68 -5.54 -7.35
C VAL A 112 14.00 -6.69 -6.40
N SER A 113 14.15 -6.37 -5.12
CA SER A 113 14.54 -7.36 -4.09
C SER A 113 14.08 -6.91 -2.71
N GLN A 114 14.00 -7.84 -1.78
CA GLN A 114 13.63 -7.56 -0.39
C GLN A 114 14.59 -6.57 0.28
N PRO A 115 15.92 -6.79 0.29
CA PRO A 115 16.83 -5.89 0.98
C PRO A 115 16.74 -4.45 0.46
N VAL A 116 16.59 -4.29 -0.87
CA VAL A 116 16.51 -2.98 -1.49
C VAL A 116 15.21 -2.27 -1.14
N VAL A 117 14.05 -2.93 -1.19
CA VAL A 117 12.77 -2.28 -0.86
C VAL A 117 12.68 -1.93 0.61
N GLU A 118 13.22 -2.76 1.51
CA GLU A 118 13.30 -2.47 2.94
C GLU A 118 14.19 -1.26 3.21
N ARG A 119 15.35 -1.18 2.56
CA ARG A 119 16.22 0.00 2.67
C ARG A 119 15.59 1.25 2.07
N MET A 120 14.83 1.13 0.96
CA MET A 120 14.04 2.25 0.41
C MET A 120 13.06 2.79 1.45
N ALA A 121 12.32 1.92 2.14
CA ALA A 121 11.35 2.32 3.15
C ALA A 121 12.05 3.02 4.33
N LEU A 122 13.14 2.46 4.84
CA LEU A 122 13.93 3.10 5.89
C LEU A 122 14.50 4.44 5.43
N GLY A 123 15.09 4.50 4.23
CA GLY A 123 15.72 5.71 3.70
C GLY A 123 14.76 6.88 3.57
N VAL A 124 13.57 6.69 3.01
CA VAL A 124 12.59 7.77 2.87
C VAL A 124 12.01 8.18 4.24
N ARG A 125 11.85 7.22 5.16
CA ARG A 125 11.40 7.50 6.54
C ARG A 125 12.41 8.37 7.29
N GLU A 126 13.70 8.07 7.16
CA GLU A 126 14.81 8.83 7.74
C GLU A 126 14.92 10.24 7.12
N ALA A 127 14.92 10.32 5.79
CA ALA A 127 15.06 11.58 5.05
C ALA A 127 13.93 12.57 5.35
N LEU A 128 12.68 12.10 5.43
CA LEU A 128 11.51 12.93 5.66
C LEU A 128 11.05 12.96 7.12
N ARG A 129 11.73 12.23 8.01
CA ARG A 129 11.48 12.19 9.47
C ARG A 129 10.02 11.86 9.81
N THR A 130 9.50 10.81 9.18
CA THR A 130 8.11 10.36 9.39
C THR A 130 8.04 9.16 10.32
N GLU A 131 6.90 8.93 10.96
CA GLU A 131 6.66 7.74 11.79
C GLU A 131 6.50 6.49 10.93
N TRP A 132 5.90 6.64 9.73
CA TRP A 132 5.65 5.54 8.81
C TRP A 132 6.20 5.85 7.41
N SER A 133 6.56 4.80 6.72
CA SER A 133 6.88 4.90 5.29
C SER A 133 6.41 3.66 4.53
N ILE A 134 6.15 3.84 3.24
CA ILE A 134 5.91 2.73 2.29
C ILE A 134 6.95 2.83 1.18
N ALA A 135 7.48 1.68 0.75
CA ALA A 135 8.31 1.59 -0.43
C ALA A 135 7.83 0.49 -1.38
N LEU A 136 7.96 0.73 -2.69
CA LEU A 136 7.65 -0.24 -3.74
C LEU A 136 8.76 -0.29 -4.79
N SER A 137 9.19 -1.51 -5.14
CA SER A 137 10.10 -1.76 -6.26
C SER A 137 9.67 -3.02 -7.00
N GLY A 138 9.56 -2.95 -8.34
CA GLY A 138 9.03 -4.07 -9.10
C GLY A 138 9.18 -3.94 -10.60
N VAL A 139 8.72 -4.98 -11.30
CA VAL A 139 8.69 -5.07 -12.77
C VAL A 139 7.24 -4.89 -13.24
N ALA A 140 6.88 -3.66 -13.64
CA ALA A 140 5.52 -3.37 -14.07
C ALA A 140 5.22 -3.82 -15.53
N GLY A 141 6.26 -4.08 -16.32
CA GLY A 141 6.11 -4.52 -17.72
C GLY A 141 5.86 -3.37 -18.71
N PRO A 142 5.66 -3.68 -20.02
CA PRO A 142 5.61 -5.04 -20.56
C PRO A 142 6.97 -5.75 -20.58
N ASP A 143 8.08 -5.01 -20.61
CA ASP A 143 9.44 -5.51 -20.65
C ASP A 143 10.12 -5.55 -19.28
N GLY A 144 11.36 -6.06 -19.21
CA GLY A 144 12.19 -6.06 -18.01
C GLY A 144 11.95 -7.21 -17.06
N GLY A 145 11.07 -8.15 -17.40
CA GLY A 145 10.91 -9.40 -16.66
C GLY A 145 11.98 -10.43 -16.93
N THR A 146 12.32 -11.24 -15.94
CA THR A 146 13.16 -12.44 -16.06
C THR A 146 12.39 -13.64 -15.57
N GLU A 147 12.93 -14.85 -15.74
CA GLU A 147 12.32 -16.07 -15.21
C GLU A 147 12.17 -16.03 -13.69
N GLU A 148 13.14 -15.47 -12.97
CA GLU A 148 13.11 -15.32 -11.50
C GLU A 148 12.22 -14.18 -11.01
N LYS A 149 12.13 -13.11 -11.81
CA LYS A 149 11.37 -11.89 -11.52
C LYS A 149 10.48 -11.53 -12.73
N PRO A 150 9.43 -12.32 -13.02
CA PRO A 150 8.55 -12.06 -14.15
C PRO A 150 7.82 -10.72 -14.01
N VAL A 151 7.32 -10.20 -15.13
CA VAL A 151 6.44 -9.02 -15.14
C VAL A 151 5.29 -9.23 -14.17
N GLY A 152 5.03 -8.23 -13.33
CA GLY A 152 4.05 -8.29 -12.23
C GLY A 152 4.69 -8.59 -10.87
N THR A 153 5.98 -8.92 -10.80
CA THR A 153 6.71 -9.05 -9.54
C THR A 153 6.94 -7.69 -8.90
N VAL A 154 6.43 -7.48 -7.69
CA VAL A 154 6.63 -6.25 -6.92
C VAL A 154 6.97 -6.59 -5.47
N TRP A 155 8.07 -6.03 -4.97
CA TRP A 155 8.38 -5.98 -3.56
C TRP A 155 7.79 -4.72 -2.94
N ILE A 156 7.17 -4.88 -1.79
CA ILE A 156 6.53 -3.82 -1.00
C ILE A 156 7.11 -3.88 0.40
N ALA A 157 7.45 -2.74 0.97
CA ALA A 157 7.86 -2.63 2.36
C ALA A 157 7.12 -1.48 3.06
N VAL A 158 6.84 -1.67 4.33
CA VAL A 158 6.34 -0.66 5.26
C VAL A 158 7.32 -0.61 6.42
N ALA A 159 7.84 0.58 6.73
CA ALA A 159 8.63 0.80 7.93
C ALA A 159 7.85 1.68 8.91
N GLY A 160 7.89 1.31 10.18
CA GLY A 160 7.20 1.99 11.26
C GLY A 160 7.94 1.87 12.59
N PRO A 161 7.33 2.30 13.70
CA PRO A 161 7.95 2.22 15.02
C PRO A 161 8.33 0.80 15.46
N GLY A 162 7.58 -0.21 14.98
CA GLY A 162 7.83 -1.63 15.25
C GLY A 162 8.87 -2.30 14.36
N GLY A 163 9.48 -1.57 13.42
CA GLY A 163 10.45 -2.11 12.47
C GLY A 163 9.98 -2.09 11.03
N VAL A 164 10.48 -3.02 10.22
CA VAL A 164 10.14 -3.12 8.78
C VAL A 164 9.40 -4.42 8.51
N ARG A 165 8.31 -4.33 7.78
CA ARG A 165 7.57 -5.45 7.21
C ARG A 165 7.63 -5.39 5.70
N SER A 166 7.93 -6.50 5.04
CA SER A 166 7.96 -6.56 3.58
C SER A 166 7.21 -7.80 3.06
N LEU A 167 6.77 -7.70 1.81
CA LEU A 167 6.16 -8.80 1.09
C LEU A 167 6.56 -8.78 -0.40
N LYS A 168 6.68 -9.95 -1.00
CA LYS A 168 6.77 -10.13 -2.44
C LYS A 168 5.38 -10.42 -2.98
N GLY A 169 4.85 -9.52 -3.82
CA GLY A 169 3.59 -9.71 -4.52
C GLY A 169 3.82 -10.11 -5.98
N PHE A 170 2.87 -10.86 -6.53
CA PHE A 170 2.77 -11.11 -7.97
C PHE A 170 1.41 -10.59 -8.47
N PHE A 171 1.46 -9.58 -9.34
CA PHE A 171 0.29 -8.86 -9.84
C PHE A 171 0.21 -9.04 -11.37
N PRO A 172 -0.42 -10.11 -11.87
CA PRO A 172 -0.52 -10.35 -13.31
C PRO A 172 -1.41 -9.32 -14.00
N GLY A 173 -1.05 -8.96 -15.24
CA GLY A 173 -1.84 -8.06 -16.07
C GLY A 173 -1.00 -7.03 -16.81
N THR A 174 -1.68 -6.00 -17.32
CA THR A 174 -1.03 -4.86 -17.97
C THR A 174 -0.26 -4.03 -16.95
N ARG A 175 0.66 -3.20 -17.42
CA ARG A 175 1.43 -2.26 -16.61
C ARG A 175 0.55 -1.47 -15.63
N ASP A 176 -0.57 -0.93 -16.10
CA ASP A 176 -1.51 -0.16 -15.28
C ASP A 176 -2.13 -1.00 -14.17
N LEU A 177 -2.47 -2.26 -14.45
CA LEU A 177 -3.01 -3.19 -13.45
C LEU A 177 -1.96 -3.56 -12.40
N VAL A 178 -0.70 -3.76 -12.80
CA VAL A 178 0.40 -4.01 -11.87
C VAL A 178 0.57 -2.82 -10.93
N ILE A 179 0.63 -1.60 -11.47
CA ILE A 179 0.76 -0.36 -10.69
C ILE A 179 -0.40 -0.21 -9.71
N GLN A 180 -1.63 -0.31 -10.18
CA GLN A 180 -2.82 -0.13 -9.34
C GLN A 180 -2.91 -1.18 -8.22
N ARG A 181 -2.72 -2.46 -8.56
CA ARG A 181 -2.85 -3.56 -7.60
C ARG A 181 -1.74 -3.54 -6.55
N SER A 182 -0.50 -3.26 -6.96
CA SER A 182 0.62 -3.14 -6.02
C SER A 182 0.47 -1.94 -5.09
N ALA A 183 -0.01 -0.81 -5.59
CA ALA A 183 -0.32 0.36 -4.76
C ALA A 183 -1.39 0.06 -3.70
N LEU A 184 -2.49 -0.60 -4.09
CA LEU A 184 -3.52 -1.02 -3.14
C LEU A 184 -2.99 -2.05 -2.13
N ALA A 185 -2.14 -2.97 -2.56
CA ALA A 185 -1.50 -3.93 -1.65
C ALA A 185 -0.60 -3.23 -0.63
N ALA A 186 0.14 -2.20 -1.05
CA ALA A 186 1.00 -1.40 -0.18
C ALA A 186 0.20 -0.61 0.87
N LEU A 187 -0.88 0.04 0.44
CA LEU A 187 -1.79 0.72 1.37
C LEU A 187 -2.45 -0.24 2.36
N ASN A 188 -2.82 -1.45 1.90
CA ASN A 188 -3.40 -2.46 2.79
C ASN A 188 -2.36 -3.02 3.77
N LEU A 189 -1.09 -3.16 3.37
CA LEU A 189 -0.02 -3.56 4.29
C LEU A 189 0.14 -2.51 5.40
N LEU A 190 0.25 -1.22 5.04
CA LEU A 190 0.32 -0.15 6.05
C LEU A 190 -0.93 -0.12 6.95
N ARG A 191 -2.14 -0.27 6.38
CA ARG A 191 -3.37 -0.33 7.17
C ARG A 191 -3.31 -1.41 8.26
N ARG A 192 -2.82 -2.60 7.92
CA ARG A 192 -2.69 -3.71 8.88
C ARG A 192 -1.73 -3.38 10.00
N GLU A 193 -0.55 -2.83 9.68
CA GLU A 193 0.41 -2.37 10.69
C GLU A 193 -0.13 -1.22 11.57
N LEU A 194 -1.10 -0.45 11.06
CA LEU A 194 -1.76 0.61 11.83
C LEU A 194 -2.90 0.12 12.71
N VAL A 195 -3.44 -1.08 12.55
CA VAL A 195 -4.54 -1.61 13.39
C VAL A 195 -4.06 -2.63 14.41
N ASP A 196 -2.89 -3.21 14.18
CA ASP A 196 -2.21 -4.10 15.15
C ASP A 196 -1.55 -3.25 16.25
#